data_69dbe35c5281fbdab699b911dfd82792
#
_entry.id   69dbe35c5281fbdab699b911dfd82792
#
_cell.length_a   1.000
_cell.length_b   1.000
_cell.length_c   1.000
_cell.angle_alpha   90.00
_cell.angle_beta   90.00
_cell.angle_gamma   90.00
#
_symmetry.space_group_name_H-M   'P 1'
#
loop_
_entity.id
_entity.type
_entity.pdbx_description
1 polymer ?
#
loop_
_entity_poly.entity_id
_entity_poly.type
_entity_poly.pdbx_seq_one_letter_code
_entity_poly.pdbx_strand_id
1 'polypeptide(L)'
;MSIVKVSYFSDILCIWAYIAQARIDAVKQKFGDAVQLDHRFCSVFGNTPLKIPTTWRDKGEYAGFNAHLRNVALQFPHVEVHPDIWLTTRPPSSTAAHLFMTAVLQWQQEQEGEGASEATAQIFEKVLWAFRCAFFRDCRDIARRDVQCELAQAAGADVGAIEKRIHDGTAFAALTSDYQAADRMRIEGSPSFVLNEGRQKLYGNVGFRIIEANIQELLRAPGADQASWC
;
A
#
# COMPACT_ATOMS: atom_id res chain seq x y z
N MET A 1 11.40 -23.11 10.23
CA MET A 1 10.24 -23.12 9.31
C MET A 1 10.57 -22.22 8.13
N SER A 2 10.17 -22.57 6.93
CA SER A 2 10.33 -21.69 5.76
C SER A 2 9.41 -20.48 5.89
N ILE A 3 9.95 -19.27 5.67
CA ILE A 3 9.15 -18.02 5.66
C ILE A 3 8.85 -17.69 4.21
N VAL A 4 7.58 -17.50 3.89
CA VAL A 4 7.14 -17.01 2.56
C VAL A 4 7.24 -15.50 2.56
N LYS A 5 8.08 -14.95 1.68
CA LYS A 5 8.15 -13.51 1.44
C LYS A 5 7.15 -13.10 0.38
N VAL A 6 6.32 -12.12 0.70
CA VAL A 6 5.32 -11.55 -0.21
C VAL A 6 5.62 -10.05 -0.36
N SER A 7 6.12 -9.64 -1.51
CA SER A 7 6.22 -8.21 -1.83
C SER A 7 4.84 -7.69 -2.24
N TYR A 8 4.32 -6.76 -1.47
CA TYR A 8 3.02 -6.15 -1.69
C TYR A 8 3.19 -4.73 -2.23
N PHE A 9 2.97 -4.57 -3.53
CA PHE A 9 3.02 -3.28 -4.20
C PHE A 9 1.66 -2.59 -4.16
N SER A 10 1.63 -1.36 -3.66
CA SER A 10 0.39 -0.58 -3.62
C SER A 10 0.63 0.91 -3.86
N ASP A 11 -0.39 1.57 -4.41
CA ASP A 11 -0.48 3.02 -4.42
C ASP A 11 -1.49 3.45 -3.35
N ILE A 12 -1.14 4.43 -2.54
CA ILE A 12 -1.94 4.85 -1.39
C ILE A 12 -3.28 5.48 -1.80
N LEU A 13 -3.37 6.07 -3.00
CA LEU A 13 -4.58 6.65 -3.58
C LEU A 13 -5.44 5.61 -4.34
N CYS A 14 -5.04 4.33 -4.34
CA CYS A 14 -5.76 3.28 -5.02
C CYS A 14 -6.88 2.71 -4.14
N ILE A 15 -8.14 2.81 -4.60
CA ILE A 15 -9.32 2.26 -3.90
C ILE A 15 -9.20 0.74 -3.69
N TRP A 16 -8.63 0.01 -4.66
CA TRP A 16 -8.46 -1.43 -4.54
C TRP A 16 -7.43 -1.83 -3.48
N ALA A 17 -6.40 -0.98 -3.25
CA ALA A 17 -5.45 -1.17 -2.15
C ALA A 17 -6.09 -0.86 -0.78
N TYR A 18 -7.00 0.13 -0.71
CA TYR A 18 -7.79 0.39 0.48
C TYR A 18 -8.71 -0.80 0.83
N ILE A 19 -9.43 -1.32 -0.16
CA ILE A 19 -10.28 -2.51 -0.01
C ILE A 19 -9.48 -3.77 0.34
N ALA A 20 -8.26 -3.91 -0.20
CA ALA A 20 -7.43 -5.09 0.02
C ALA A 20 -6.89 -5.20 1.45
N GLN A 21 -6.98 -4.16 2.29
CA GLN A 21 -6.49 -4.21 3.67
C GLN A 21 -7.06 -5.39 4.45
N ALA A 22 -8.36 -5.64 4.34
CA ALA A 22 -8.98 -6.78 5.01
C ALA A 22 -8.38 -8.16 4.62
N ARG A 23 -7.81 -8.26 3.40
CA ARG A 23 -7.13 -9.48 2.95
C ARG A 23 -5.71 -9.58 3.51
N ILE A 24 -5.02 -8.43 3.63
CA ILE A 24 -3.72 -8.35 4.30
C ILE A 24 -3.87 -8.80 5.75
N ASP A 25 -4.87 -8.27 6.45
CA ASP A 25 -5.15 -8.62 7.85
C ASP A 25 -5.48 -10.11 8.00
N ALA A 26 -6.28 -10.67 7.08
CA ALA A 26 -6.59 -12.09 7.06
C ALA A 26 -5.34 -12.98 6.79
N VAL A 27 -4.42 -12.55 5.93
CA VAL A 27 -3.14 -13.24 5.68
C VAL A 27 -2.31 -13.27 6.95
N LYS A 28 -2.16 -12.13 7.62
CA LYS A 28 -1.41 -12.03 8.89
C LYS A 28 -2.03 -12.88 9.99
N GLN A 29 -3.34 -12.79 10.15
CA GLN A 29 -4.07 -13.58 11.15
C GLN A 29 -3.90 -15.08 10.94
N LYS A 30 -3.90 -15.53 9.67
CA LYS A 30 -3.84 -16.95 9.36
C LYS A 30 -2.44 -17.54 9.40
N PHE A 31 -1.45 -16.81 8.91
CA PHE A 31 -0.10 -17.33 8.69
C PHE A 31 0.92 -16.85 9.72
N GLY A 32 0.64 -15.75 10.43
CA GLY A 32 1.57 -15.21 11.44
C GLY A 32 3.00 -15.09 10.90
N ASP A 33 3.95 -15.59 11.65
CA ASP A 33 5.39 -15.54 11.35
C ASP A 33 5.81 -16.40 10.13
N ALA A 34 4.90 -17.22 9.59
CA ALA A 34 5.20 -18.00 8.38
C ALA A 34 5.17 -17.13 7.11
N VAL A 35 4.66 -15.89 7.18
CA VAL A 35 4.61 -14.95 6.06
C VAL A 35 5.21 -13.61 6.45
N GLN A 36 6.17 -13.16 5.68
CA GLN A 36 6.72 -11.81 5.77
C GLN A 36 6.15 -10.95 4.64
N LEU A 37 5.36 -9.93 4.99
CA LEU A 37 4.87 -8.93 4.05
C LEU A 37 5.90 -7.80 3.92
N ASP A 38 6.42 -7.62 2.70
CA ASP A 38 7.32 -6.54 2.31
C ASP A 38 6.48 -5.47 1.59
N HIS A 39 6.13 -4.41 2.29
CA HIS A 39 5.34 -3.30 1.74
C HIS A 39 6.20 -2.45 0.82
N ARG A 40 5.75 -2.28 -0.42
CA ARG A 40 6.39 -1.46 -1.45
C ARG A 40 5.39 -0.55 -2.14
N PHE A 41 5.88 0.59 -2.61
CA PHE A 41 5.04 1.51 -3.35
C PHE A 41 5.22 1.37 -4.86
N CYS A 42 4.11 1.59 -5.60
CA CYS A 42 4.11 1.71 -7.06
C CYS A 42 3.33 2.96 -7.49
N SER A 43 3.81 3.64 -8.52
CA SER A 43 3.30 4.97 -8.91
C SER A 43 2.14 4.87 -9.90
N VAL A 44 0.97 4.43 -9.44
CA VAL A 44 -0.26 4.40 -10.26
C VAL A 44 -0.88 5.79 -10.37
N PHE A 45 -0.86 6.55 -9.28
CA PHE A 45 -1.39 7.92 -9.18
C PHE A 45 -0.27 8.97 -9.01
N GLY A 46 0.87 8.75 -9.64
CA GLY A 46 2.02 9.66 -9.58
C GLY A 46 1.78 11.03 -10.23
N ASN A 47 0.83 11.13 -11.18
CA ASN A 47 0.40 12.38 -11.80
C ASN A 47 -1.11 12.33 -12.03
N THR A 48 -1.88 12.71 -11.02
CA THR A 48 -3.35 12.62 -11.06
C THR A 48 -3.99 13.68 -11.96
N PRO A 49 -3.46 14.93 -12.08
CA PRO A 49 -3.99 15.93 -13.00
C PRO A 49 -3.93 15.51 -14.47
N LEU A 50 -2.97 14.69 -14.84
CA LEU A 50 -2.89 14.14 -16.19
C LEU A 50 -3.73 12.86 -16.30
N LYS A 51 -3.53 11.92 -15.36
CA LYS A 51 -4.12 10.58 -15.43
C LYS A 51 -5.64 10.59 -15.41
N ILE A 52 -6.26 11.24 -14.44
CA ILE A 52 -7.71 11.15 -14.24
C ILE A 52 -8.47 11.77 -15.42
N PRO A 53 -8.20 13.04 -15.84
CA PRO A 53 -8.88 13.62 -16.99
C PRO A 53 -8.65 12.85 -18.29
N THR A 54 -7.44 12.26 -18.48
CA THR A 54 -7.15 11.51 -19.70
C THR A 54 -7.88 10.17 -19.71
N THR A 55 -7.80 9.40 -18.62
CA THR A 55 -8.36 8.05 -18.55
C THR A 55 -9.89 8.06 -18.47
N TRP A 56 -10.47 9.12 -17.89
CA TRP A 56 -11.91 9.27 -17.66
C TRP A 56 -12.57 10.33 -18.55
N ARG A 57 -11.89 10.78 -19.61
CA ARG A 57 -12.38 11.83 -20.53
C ARG A 57 -13.83 11.60 -20.96
N ASP A 58 -14.12 10.43 -21.51
CA ASP A 58 -15.43 10.07 -22.04
C ASP A 58 -16.44 9.62 -20.98
N LYS A 59 -16.03 9.64 -19.71
CA LYS A 59 -16.82 9.17 -18.56
C LYS A 59 -17.07 10.28 -17.52
N GLY A 60 -16.83 11.54 -17.88
CA GLY A 60 -17.02 12.69 -16.99
C GLY A 60 -15.84 13.02 -16.07
N GLU A 61 -14.63 12.60 -16.44
CA GLU A 61 -13.38 12.93 -15.74
C GLU A 61 -13.45 12.66 -14.22
N TYR A 62 -13.20 13.67 -13.39
CA TYR A 62 -13.24 13.53 -11.93
C TYR A 62 -14.63 13.14 -11.40
N ALA A 63 -15.71 13.64 -12.01
CA ALA A 63 -17.06 13.29 -11.58
C ALA A 63 -17.37 11.81 -11.88
N GLY A 64 -16.99 11.33 -13.04
CA GLY A 64 -17.13 9.91 -13.40
C GLY A 64 -16.23 9.02 -12.55
N PHE A 65 -15.02 9.46 -12.26
CA PHE A 65 -14.10 8.72 -11.37
C PHE A 65 -14.65 8.64 -9.95
N ASN A 66 -15.16 9.75 -9.38
CA ASN A 66 -15.86 9.75 -8.09
C ASN A 66 -17.01 8.75 -8.06
N ALA A 67 -17.92 8.83 -9.05
CA ALA A 67 -19.07 7.92 -9.12
C ALA A 67 -18.63 6.44 -9.18
N HIS A 68 -17.57 6.14 -9.94
CA HIS A 68 -17.00 4.80 -10.01
C HIS A 68 -16.49 4.32 -8.64
N LEU A 69 -15.69 5.13 -7.93
CA LEU A 69 -15.15 4.74 -6.63
C LEU A 69 -16.27 4.47 -5.61
N ARG A 70 -17.28 5.31 -5.59
CA ARG A 70 -18.44 5.14 -4.71
C ARG A 70 -19.20 3.85 -5.01
N ASN A 71 -19.43 3.57 -6.29
CA ASN A 71 -20.10 2.33 -6.72
C ASN A 71 -19.27 1.08 -6.38
N VAL A 72 -17.95 1.16 -6.49
CA VAL A 72 -17.05 0.09 -6.04
C VAL A 72 -17.17 -0.11 -4.54
N ALA A 73 -17.11 0.95 -3.74
CA ALA A 73 -17.16 0.87 -2.28
C ALA A 73 -18.47 0.24 -1.76
N LEU A 74 -19.60 0.45 -2.42
CA LEU A 74 -20.89 -0.17 -2.05
C LEU A 74 -20.83 -1.71 -2.01
N GLN A 75 -19.90 -2.33 -2.70
CA GLN A 75 -19.73 -3.79 -2.71
C GLN A 75 -18.86 -4.29 -1.55
N PHE A 76 -18.27 -3.39 -0.76
CA PHE A 76 -17.29 -3.70 0.29
C PHE A 76 -17.63 -2.96 1.59
N PRO A 77 -18.48 -3.53 2.47
CA PRO A 77 -19.00 -2.83 3.65
C PRO A 77 -17.95 -2.48 4.71
N HIS A 78 -16.72 -2.99 4.58
CA HIS A 78 -15.60 -2.70 5.48
C HIS A 78 -14.83 -1.41 5.11
N VAL A 79 -15.20 -0.73 4.03
CA VAL A 79 -14.61 0.55 3.62
C VAL A 79 -15.69 1.61 3.42
N GLU A 80 -15.37 2.84 3.79
CA GLU A 80 -16.21 4.01 3.58
C GLU A 80 -15.53 4.95 2.61
N VAL A 81 -16.32 5.55 1.70
CA VAL A 81 -15.82 6.52 0.72
C VAL A 81 -16.68 7.78 0.77
N HIS A 82 -16.02 8.90 1.04
CA HIS A 82 -16.66 10.21 1.12
C HIS A 82 -17.36 10.57 -0.21
N PRO A 83 -18.57 11.17 -0.17
CA PRO A 83 -19.29 11.51 -1.39
C PRO A 83 -18.54 12.48 -2.32
N ASP A 84 -17.68 13.34 -1.78
CA ASP A 84 -16.94 14.35 -2.53
C ASP A 84 -15.49 13.97 -2.85
N ILE A 85 -15.10 12.70 -2.62
CA ILE A 85 -13.74 12.22 -2.95
C ILE A 85 -13.43 12.50 -4.42
N TRP A 86 -12.25 13.02 -4.73
CA TRP A 86 -11.82 13.45 -6.05
C TRP A 86 -12.63 14.60 -6.67
N LEU A 87 -13.69 15.09 -6.02
CA LEU A 87 -14.40 16.32 -6.45
C LEU A 87 -13.78 17.56 -5.80
N THR A 88 -13.60 17.53 -4.49
CA THR A 88 -13.06 18.66 -3.70
C THR A 88 -11.60 18.44 -3.30
N THR A 89 -11.20 17.20 -3.01
CA THR A 89 -9.84 16.83 -2.62
C THR A 89 -9.18 16.06 -3.76
N ARG A 90 -8.15 16.67 -4.37
CA ARG A 90 -7.45 16.16 -5.55
C ARG A 90 -5.94 16.19 -5.33
N PRO A 91 -5.36 15.25 -4.56
CA PRO A 91 -3.90 15.18 -4.42
C PRO A 91 -3.23 15.13 -5.80
N PRO A 92 -2.27 15.99 -6.11
CA PRO A 92 -1.66 16.04 -7.44
C PRO A 92 -0.81 14.79 -7.73
N SER A 93 -0.38 14.10 -6.67
CA SER A 93 0.44 12.90 -6.75
C SER A 93 0.33 12.08 -5.49
N SER A 94 0.39 10.75 -5.61
CA SER A 94 0.59 9.82 -4.50
C SER A 94 2.03 9.85 -3.96
N THR A 95 2.98 10.36 -4.74
CA THR A 95 4.42 10.28 -4.41
C THR A 95 4.77 10.98 -3.09
N ALA A 96 4.11 12.11 -2.77
CA ALA A 96 4.36 12.80 -1.50
C ALA A 96 3.99 11.93 -0.29
N ALA A 97 2.85 11.22 -0.37
CA ALA A 97 2.43 10.29 0.67
C ALA A 97 3.29 9.02 0.69
N HIS A 98 3.68 8.48 -0.48
CA HIS A 98 4.61 7.35 -0.56
C HIS A 98 5.95 7.67 0.09
N LEU A 99 6.50 8.86 -0.18
CA LEU A 99 7.77 9.31 0.41
C LEU A 99 7.70 9.36 1.94
N PHE A 100 6.62 9.92 2.47
CA PHE A 100 6.40 10.00 3.91
C PHE A 100 6.29 8.59 4.51
N MET A 101 5.49 7.73 3.90
CA MET A 101 5.30 6.35 4.36
C MET A 101 6.59 5.51 4.27
N THR A 102 7.42 5.74 3.26
CA THR A 102 8.75 5.12 3.16
C THR A 102 9.63 5.54 4.35
N ALA A 103 9.60 6.82 4.73
CA ALA A 103 10.33 7.30 5.89
C ALA A 103 9.80 6.71 7.21
N VAL A 104 8.47 6.52 7.32
CA VAL A 104 7.85 5.82 8.47
C VAL A 104 8.34 4.37 8.56
N LEU A 105 8.36 3.66 7.43
CA LEU A 105 8.83 2.27 7.39
C LEU A 105 10.31 2.14 7.79
N GLN A 106 11.19 3.00 7.27
CA GLN A 106 12.60 3.03 7.64
C GLN A 106 12.79 3.33 9.13
N TRP A 107 12.06 4.31 9.67
CA TRP A 107 12.11 4.63 11.07
C TRP A 107 11.68 3.43 11.94
N GLN A 108 10.58 2.76 11.59
CA GLN A 108 10.10 1.58 12.32
C GLN A 108 11.15 0.45 12.29
N GLN A 109 11.73 0.14 11.13
CA GLN A 109 12.73 -0.92 10.97
C GLN A 109 13.99 -0.69 11.84
N GLU A 110 14.44 0.55 12.00
CA GLU A 110 15.54 0.88 12.89
C GLU A 110 15.16 0.63 14.35
N GLN A 111 13.94 0.98 14.76
CA GLN A 111 13.47 0.71 16.11
C GLN A 111 13.40 -0.80 16.41
N GLU A 112 12.95 -1.61 15.43
CA GLU A 112 12.88 -3.07 15.57
C GLU A 112 14.27 -3.68 15.80
N GLY A 113 15.32 -3.14 15.17
CA GLY A 113 16.72 -3.52 15.39
C GLY A 113 17.24 -3.23 16.81
N GLU A 114 16.64 -2.29 17.52
CA GLU A 114 16.99 -1.88 18.88
C GLU A 114 16.15 -2.57 19.98
N GLY A 115 15.30 -3.55 19.61
CA GLY A 115 14.45 -4.27 20.57
C GLY A 115 13.11 -3.55 20.83
N ALA A 116 12.48 -3.07 19.81
CA ALA A 116 11.21 -2.36 19.87
C ALA A 116 10.09 -3.13 20.58
N SER A 117 9.17 -2.38 21.16
CA SER A 117 7.92 -2.93 21.65
C SER A 117 7.05 -3.42 20.49
N GLU A 118 6.17 -4.40 20.75
CA GLU A 118 5.15 -4.86 19.78
C GLU A 118 4.30 -3.70 19.21
N ALA A 119 4.07 -2.66 20.02
CA ALA A 119 3.35 -1.47 19.59
C ALA A 119 4.09 -0.69 18.49
N THR A 120 5.43 -0.62 18.55
CA THR A 120 6.28 0.04 17.56
C THR A 120 6.33 -0.73 16.26
N ALA A 121 6.35 -2.06 16.32
CA ALA A 121 6.37 -2.94 15.14
C ALA A 121 5.12 -2.84 14.25
N GLN A 122 4.08 -2.16 14.70
CA GLN A 122 2.82 -2.00 13.95
C GLN A 122 2.55 -0.56 13.49
N ILE A 123 3.45 0.39 13.76
CA ILE A 123 3.18 1.83 13.49
C ILE A 123 3.02 2.10 12.01
N PHE A 124 3.87 1.53 11.15
CA PHE A 124 3.74 1.70 9.70
C PHE A 124 2.33 1.38 9.20
N GLU A 125 1.77 0.28 9.62
CA GLU A 125 0.45 -0.15 9.17
C GLU A 125 -0.68 0.71 9.74
N LYS A 126 -0.54 1.15 10.98
CA LYS A 126 -1.47 2.10 11.60
C LYS A 126 -1.48 3.42 10.84
N VAL A 127 -0.31 3.95 10.49
CA VAL A 127 -0.19 5.18 9.70
C VAL A 127 -0.73 4.96 8.28
N LEU A 128 -0.38 3.85 7.62
CA LEU A 128 -0.88 3.53 6.28
C LEU A 128 -2.41 3.45 6.25
N TRP A 129 -3.01 2.80 7.24
CA TRP A 129 -4.47 2.74 7.36
C TRP A 129 -5.07 4.12 7.63
N ALA A 130 -4.48 4.91 8.54
CA ALA A 130 -4.90 6.27 8.83
C ALA A 130 -4.88 7.17 7.61
N PHE A 131 -3.84 7.07 6.76
CA PHE A 131 -3.74 7.81 5.50
C PHE A 131 -4.87 7.41 4.52
N ARG A 132 -5.14 6.12 4.38
CA ARG A 132 -6.23 5.64 3.53
C ARG A 132 -7.59 6.12 4.03
N CYS A 133 -7.86 6.02 5.31
CA CYS A 133 -9.08 6.54 5.92
C CYS A 133 -9.19 8.07 5.76
N ALA A 134 -8.13 8.82 6.05
CA ALA A 134 -8.10 10.27 5.90
C ALA A 134 -8.43 10.71 4.47
N PHE A 135 -7.90 10.02 3.46
CA PHE A 135 -8.20 10.33 2.07
C PHE A 135 -9.60 9.85 1.67
N PHE A 136 -9.87 8.55 1.76
CA PHE A 136 -11.11 7.98 1.19
C PHE A 136 -12.36 8.30 2.00
N ARG A 137 -12.30 8.17 3.33
CA ARG A 137 -13.43 8.36 4.23
C ARG A 137 -13.62 9.82 4.63
N ASP A 138 -12.51 10.49 4.99
CA ASP A 138 -12.56 11.83 5.59
C ASP A 138 -12.30 12.95 4.58
N CYS A 139 -12.03 12.60 3.31
CA CYS A 139 -11.80 13.53 2.19
C CYS A 139 -10.68 14.55 2.46
N ARG A 140 -9.62 14.14 3.17
CA ARG A 140 -8.46 14.98 3.51
C ARG A 140 -7.34 14.78 2.49
N ASP A 141 -6.62 15.86 2.18
CA ASP A 141 -5.49 15.80 1.26
C ASP A 141 -4.22 15.27 1.94
N ILE A 142 -3.93 14.00 1.73
CA ILE A 142 -2.75 13.32 2.26
C ILE A 142 -1.44 13.64 1.51
N ALA A 143 -1.48 14.47 0.45
CA ALA A 143 -0.26 15.01 -0.14
C ALA A 143 0.31 16.18 0.69
N ARG A 144 -0.48 16.75 1.59
CA ARG A 144 -0.08 17.85 2.47
C ARG A 144 0.74 17.34 3.65
N ARG A 145 1.89 17.98 3.89
CA ARG A 145 2.81 17.59 4.97
C ARG A 145 2.21 17.72 6.36
N ASP A 146 1.44 18.77 6.63
CA ASP A 146 0.76 18.98 7.90
C ASP A 146 -0.19 17.84 8.24
N VAL A 147 -0.98 17.36 7.26
CA VAL A 147 -1.87 16.20 7.40
C VAL A 147 -1.08 14.92 7.66
N GLN A 148 0.02 14.73 6.94
CA GLN A 148 0.90 13.55 7.10
C GLN A 148 1.49 13.49 8.52
N CYS A 149 2.03 14.61 9.00
CA CYS A 149 2.63 14.71 10.34
C CYS A 149 1.58 14.47 11.44
N GLU A 150 0.40 15.07 11.33
CA GLU A 150 -0.71 14.87 12.27
C GLU A 150 -1.09 13.40 12.40
N LEU A 151 -1.31 12.72 11.27
CA LEU A 151 -1.71 11.31 11.24
C LEU A 151 -0.62 10.38 11.80
N ALA A 152 0.63 10.64 11.49
CA ALA A 152 1.76 9.86 11.99
C ALA A 152 1.95 10.06 13.50
N GLN A 153 1.86 11.30 13.99
CA GLN A 153 1.94 11.62 15.42
C GLN A 153 0.81 10.97 16.20
N ALA A 154 -0.42 10.99 15.67
CA ALA A 154 -1.56 10.33 16.29
C ALA A 154 -1.40 8.81 16.39
N ALA A 155 -0.65 8.20 15.47
CA ALA A 155 -0.30 6.77 15.50
C ALA A 155 0.89 6.45 16.43
N GLY A 156 1.55 7.44 16.99
CA GLY A 156 2.70 7.29 17.88
C GLY A 156 4.06 7.26 17.17
N ALA A 157 4.15 7.71 15.92
CA ALA A 157 5.41 7.80 15.20
C ALA A 157 6.21 9.06 15.59
N ASP A 158 7.53 8.97 15.57
CA ASP A 158 8.42 10.12 15.73
C ASP A 158 8.51 10.91 14.42
N VAL A 159 7.71 11.97 14.33
CA VAL A 159 7.66 12.85 13.16
C VAL A 159 9.01 13.51 12.87
N GLY A 160 9.77 13.89 13.91
CA GLY A 160 11.09 14.49 13.73
C GLY A 160 12.08 13.54 13.06
N ALA A 161 12.11 12.28 13.49
CA ALA A 161 12.93 11.25 12.90
C ALA A 161 12.48 10.90 11.46
N ILE A 162 11.19 10.94 11.17
CA ILE A 162 10.63 10.73 9.82
C ILE A 162 11.04 11.88 8.89
N GLU A 163 10.85 13.14 9.32
CA GLU A 163 11.21 14.29 8.51
C GLU A 163 12.72 14.37 8.22
N LYS A 164 13.55 13.97 9.18
CA LYS A 164 14.98 13.87 8.96
C LYS A 164 15.32 12.99 7.74
N ARG A 165 14.70 11.80 7.63
CA ARG A 165 14.93 10.85 6.51
C ARG A 165 14.44 11.39 5.16
N ILE A 166 13.43 12.25 5.19
CA ILE A 166 12.99 12.95 3.98
C ILE A 166 13.98 14.03 3.60
N HIS A 167 14.45 14.84 4.55
CA HIS A 167 15.36 15.96 4.29
C HIS A 167 16.77 15.51 3.91
N ASP A 168 17.28 14.42 4.48
CA ASP A 168 18.61 13.89 4.14
C ASP A 168 18.63 13.02 2.87
N GLY A 169 17.46 12.74 2.29
CA GLY A 169 17.33 12.03 1.02
C GLY A 169 17.25 10.49 1.16
N THR A 170 17.40 9.92 2.35
CA THR A 170 17.36 8.45 2.52
C THR A 170 16.02 7.85 2.14
N ALA A 171 14.91 8.51 2.49
CA ALA A 171 13.57 8.09 2.10
C ALA A 171 13.34 8.20 0.57
N PHE A 172 13.91 9.20 -0.10
CA PHE A 172 13.87 9.31 -1.56
C PHE A 172 14.60 8.15 -2.24
N ALA A 173 15.78 7.78 -1.74
CA ALA A 173 16.55 6.66 -2.29
C ALA A 173 15.77 5.34 -2.16
N ALA A 174 15.16 5.10 -1.00
CA ALA A 174 14.35 3.90 -0.77
C ALA A 174 13.08 3.87 -1.65
N LEU A 175 12.34 4.98 -1.76
CA LEU A 175 11.17 5.07 -2.63
C LEU A 175 11.54 4.86 -4.11
N THR A 176 12.67 5.43 -4.54
CA THR A 176 13.20 5.20 -5.89
C THR A 176 13.46 3.71 -6.14
N SER A 177 14.02 3.01 -5.14
CA SER A 177 14.25 1.57 -5.22
C SER A 177 12.96 0.77 -5.36
N ASP A 178 11.88 1.19 -4.68
CA ASP A 178 10.56 0.57 -4.83
C ASP A 178 9.99 0.76 -6.25
N TYR A 179 10.05 1.97 -6.78
CA TYR A 179 9.58 2.25 -8.14
C TYR A 179 10.39 1.47 -9.19
N GLN A 180 11.72 1.42 -9.03
CA GLN A 180 12.56 0.59 -9.89
C GLN A 180 12.26 -0.91 -9.76
N ALA A 181 11.94 -1.39 -8.55
CA ALA A 181 11.53 -2.77 -8.34
C ALA A 181 10.18 -3.05 -9.02
N ALA A 182 9.23 -2.12 -8.94
CA ALA A 182 7.96 -2.22 -9.64
C ALA A 182 8.16 -2.32 -11.16
N ASP A 183 9.04 -1.49 -11.74
CA ASP A 183 9.37 -1.52 -13.17
C ASP A 183 10.03 -2.84 -13.56
N ARG A 184 11.07 -3.28 -12.84
CA ARG A 184 11.76 -4.56 -13.10
C ARG A 184 10.82 -5.74 -13.03
N MET A 185 9.92 -5.74 -12.05
CA MET A 185 8.93 -6.81 -11.86
C MET A 185 7.70 -6.62 -12.76
N ARG A 186 7.65 -5.58 -13.60
CA ARG A 186 6.51 -5.27 -14.48
C ARG A 186 5.19 -5.25 -13.69
N ILE A 187 5.16 -4.45 -12.63
CA ILE A 187 3.95 -4.23 -11.84
C ILE A 187 3.05 -3.26 -12.59
N GLU A 188 1.97 -3.76 -13.14
CA GLU A 188 1.05 -3.01 -14.01
C GLU A 188 0.03 -2.17 -13.22
N GLY A 189 -0.10 -2.40 -11.90
CA GLY A 189 -1.04 -1.65 -11.09
C GLY A 189 -1.07 -2.04 -9.61
N SER A 190 -2.03 -1.46 -8.92
CA SER A 190 -2.21 -1.54 -7.47
C SER A 190 -3.58 -2.12 -7.11
N PRO A 191 -3.68 -3.02 -6.10
CA PRO A 191 -2.57 -3.71 -5.45
C PRO A 191 -1.99 -4.85 -6.31
N SER A 192 -0.71 -5.22 -6.06
CA SER A 192 -0.10 -6.42 -6.62
C SER A 192 0.64 -7.19 -5.55
N PHE A 193 0.43 -8.49 -5.49
CA PHE A 193 1.15 -9.42 -4.63
C PHE A 193 2.15 -10.19 -5.48
N VAL A 194 3.42 -10.13 -5.09
CA VAL A 194 4.51 -10.84 -5.76
C VAL A 194 5.06 -11.86 -4.79
N LEU A 195 4.92 -13.13 -5.16
CA LEU A 195 5.36 -14.26 -4.37
C LEU A 195 6.47 -15.00 -5.12
N ASN A 196 7.21 -15.83 -4.39
CA ASN A 196 8.22 -16.70 -4.96
C ASN A 196 9.18 -15.94 -5.91
N GLU A 197 9.76 -14.83 -5.38
CA GLU A 197 10.78 -14.02 -6.07
C GLU A 197 10.36 -13.50 -7.47
N GLY A 198 9.06 -13.30 -7.66
CA GLY A 198 8.50 -12.77 -8.89
C GLY A 198 7.91 -13.81 -9.84
N ARG A 199 7.94 -15.09 -9.51
CA ARG A 199 7.34 -16.16 -10.33
C ARG A 199 5.81 -16.13 -10.31
N GLN A 200 5.23 -15.73 -9.17
CA GLN A 200 3.79 -15.63 -9.01
C GLN A 200 3.40 -14.20 -8.75
N LYS A 201 2.51 -13.68 -9.56
CA LYS A 201 1.98 -12.32 -9.43
C LYS A 201 0.45 -12.37 -9.42
N LEU A 202 -0.12 -11.77 -8.39
CA LEU A 202 -1.56 -11.62 -8.26
C LEU A 202 -1.87 -10.13 -8.33
N TYR A 203 -2.68 -9.71 -9.27
CA TYR A 203 -2.96 -8.31 -9.54
C TYR A 203 -4.43 -7.95 -9.30
N GLY A 204 -4.65 -6.80 -8.70
CA GLY A 204 -5.97 -6.19 -8.52
C GLY A 204 -6.74 -6.75 -7.32
N ASN A 205 -8.05 -6.81 -7.44
CA ASN A 205 -8.97 -7.23 -6.37
C ASN A 205 -9.02 -8.76 -6.21
N VAL A 206 -7.87 -9.37 -5.88
CA VAL A 206 -7.76 -10.82 -5.71
C VAL A 206 -8.40 -11.27 -4.40
N GLY A 207 -9.22 -12.31 -4.45
CA GLY A 207 -9.85 -12.89 -3.27
C GLY A 207 -8.85 -13.55 -2.32
N PHE A 208 -9.15 -13.53 -1.01
CA PHE A 208 -8.28 -14.10 0.03
C PHE A 208 -7.89 -15.55 -0.26
N ARG A 209 -8.83 -16.40 -0.70
CA ARG A 209 -8.57 -17.83 -0.98
C ARG A 209 -7.50 -18.07 -2.04
N ILE A 210 -7.38 -17.17 -3.01
CA ILE A 210 -6.35 -17.27 -4.06
C ILE A 210 -4.99 -16.92 -3.48
N ILE A 211 -4.91 -15.84 -2.68
CA ILE A 211 -3.67 -15.45 -1.97
C ILE A 211 -3.25 -16.58 -1.03
N GLU A 212 -4.17 -17.11 -0.25
CA GLU A 212 -3.99 -18.21 0.67
C GLU A 212 -3.44 -19.45 -0.02
N ALA A 213 -4.04 -19.88 -1.14
CA ALA A 213 -3.60 -21.06 -1.88
C ALA A 213 -2.15 -20.93 -2.37
N ASN A 214 -1.77 -19.76 -2.89
CA ASN A 214 -0.40 -19.48 -3.30
C ASN A 214 0.60 -19.54 -2.13
N ILE A 215 0.24 -18.97 -0.98
CA ILE A 215 1.09 -19.03 0.22
C ILE A 215 1.22 -20.47 0.72
N GLN A 216 0.12 -21.23 0.79
CA GLN A 216 0.13 -22.61 1.22
C GLN A 216 1.00 -23.51 0.34
N GLU A 217 0.95 -23.28 -0.98
CA GLU A 217 1.78 -24.01 -1.93
C GLU A 217 3.28 -23.75 -1.66
N LEU A 218 3.66 -22.48 -1.46
CA LEU A 218 5.04 -22.11 -1.16
C LEU A 218 5.53 -22.64 0.20
N LEU A 219 4.64 -22.77 1.18
CA LEU A 219 5.00 -23.39 2.48
C LEU A 219 5.22 -24.89 2.36
N ARG A 220 4.54 -25.58 1.41
CA ARG A 220 4.68 -27.03 1.18
C ARG A 220 5.92 -27.36 0.34
N ALA A 221 6.18 -26.55 -0.69
CA ALA A 221 7.27 -26.76 -1.63
C ALA A 221 8.08 -25.47 -1.84
N PRO A 222 8.91 -25.08 -0.87
CA PRO A 222 9.66 -23.82 -0.90
C PRO A 222 10.77 -23.78 -1.97
N GLY A 223 11.09 -24.90 -2.60
CA GLY A 223 12.14 -24.99 -3.62
C GLY A 223 11.70 -24.39 -4.95
N ALA A 224 12.53 -23.45 -5.46
CA ALA A 224 12.30 -22.75 -6.72
C ALA A 224 12.24 -23.69 -7.95
N ASP A 225 12.74 -24.91 -7.84
CA ASP A 225 12.97 -25.85 -8.96
C ASP A 225 11.88 -26.91 -9.10
N GLN A 226 10.94 -26.96 -8.17
CA GLN A 226 9.84 -27.91 -8.28
C GLN A 226 8.64 -27.26 -8.98
N ALA A 227 8.34 -27.74 -10.17
CA ALA A 227 7.05 -27.50 -10.78
C ALA A 227 5.95 -28.06 -9.85
N SER A 228 4.92 -27.26 -9.54
CA SER A 228 3.73 -27.81 -8.89
C SER A 228 3.09 -28.82 -9.85
N TRP A 229 3.05 -30.05 -9.43
CA TRP A 229 2.27 -31.08 -10.09
C TRP A 229 0.84 -30.99 -9.55
N CYS A 230 -0.03 -30.32 -10.28
CA CYS A 230 -1.47 -30.38 -10.06
C CYS A 230 -2.07 -31.53 -10.84
#